data_55bcfa1792e401831d40af490e45346a
#
_entry.id   55bcfa1792e401831d40af490e45346a
#
_cell.length_a   1.000
_cell.length_b   1.000
_cell.length_c   1.000
_cell.angle_alpha   90.00
_cell.angle_beta   90.00
_cell.angle_gamma   90.00
#
_symmetry.space_group_name_H-M   'P 1'
#
loop_
_entity.id
_entity.type
_entity.pdbx_description
1 polymer ?
#
loop_
_entity_poly.entity_id
_entity_poly.type
_entity_poly.pdbx_seq_one_letter_code
_entity_poly.pdbx_strand_id
1 'polypeptide(L)'
;SASLVGSEMCIRDRDYTMIVAGTFLIGFAIKNIYDPVSMVTGGVSGVAIIAKELWSVPLWLTNTVLNIPLFAAGFFFCGWRFIKRTLFATVMLSVSLYVLPEASYLGNDLFLSALFGGIISGVGTGLVFLTSCTTGGTDLLAALIQKRLKHYTLAQIMQVLDGLIVVAGAS
;
A
#
# COMPACT_ATOMS: atom_id res chain seq x y z
N SER A 1 7.01 36.36 8.15
CA SER A 1 7.03 35.45 7.00
C SER A 1 8.00 34.29 7.17
N ALA A 2 9.09 34.39 7.95
CA ALA A 2 10.04 33.35 8.21
C ALA A 2 9.45 32.20 9.05
N SER A 3 8.52 32.44 9.97
CA SER A 3 7.87 31.43 10.79
C SER A 3 6.92 30.54 10.01
N LEU A 4 6.27 31.05 8.97
CA LEU A 4 5.39 30.27 8.10
C LEU A 4 6.20 29.32 7.20
N VAL A 5 7.33 29.76 6.70
CA VAL A 5 8.23 28.90 5.89
C VAL A 5 8.80 27.75 6.73
N GLY A 6 9.16 28.02 7.99
CA GLY A 6 9.63 26.99 8.91
C GLY A 6 8.55 25.96 9.27
N SER A 7 7.31 26.39 9.47
CA SER A 7 6.20 25.47 9.77
C SER A 7 5.81 24.59 8.58
N GLU A 8 5.81 25.14 7.36
CA GLU A 8 5.55 24.36 6.15
C GLU A 8 6.67 23.33 5.84
N MET A 9 7.92 23.70 6.12
CA MET A 9 9.05 22.77 6.00
C MET A 9 8.97 21.64 7.02
N CYS A 10 8.66 21.94 8.28
CA CYS A 10 8.50 20.95 9.35
C CYS A 10 7.32 19.99 9.08
N ILE A 11 6.20 20.48 8.57
CA ILE A 11 5.05 19.66 8.20
C ILE A 11 5.43 18.74 7.03
N ARG A 12 6.16 19.22 6.07
CA ARG A 12 6.59 18.45 4.90
C ARG A 12 7.57 17.33 5.27
N ASP A 13 8.53 17.61 6.15
CA ASP A 13 9.49 16.59 6.61
C ASP A 13 8.79 15.52 7.45
N ARG A 14 7.86 15.88 8.31
CA ARG A 14 7.03 14.96 9.07
C ARG A 14 6.19 14.05 8.15
N ASP A 15 5.61 14.61 7.10
CA ASP A 15 4.82 13.83 6.15
C ASP A 15 5.68 12.76 5.46
N TYR A 16 6.88 13.10 5.02
CA TYR A 16 7.80 12.14 4.39
C TYR A 16 8.29 11.08 5.38
N THR A 17 8.58 11.42 6.62
CA THR A 17 8.96 10.43 7.64
C THR A 17 7.81 9.47 7.95
N MET A 18 6.58 9.95 8.01
CA MET A 18 5.39 9.11 8.20
C MET A 18 5.17 8.17 7.01
N ILE A 19 5.40 8.64 5.77
CA ILE A 19 5.32 7.81 4.57
C ILE A 19 6.37 6.69 4.63
N VAL A 20 7.61 7.02 4.94
CA VAL A 20 8.70 6.03 5.02
C VAL A 20 8.40 5.01 6.12
N ALA A 21 8.05 5.45 7.33
CA ALA A 21 7.72 4.56 8.43
C ALA A 21 6.51 3.66 8.10
N GLY A 22 5.45 4.24 7.54
CA GLY A 22 4.24 3.51 7.13
C GLY A 22 4.51 2.47 6.05
N THR A 23 5.25 2.84 4.99
CA THR A 23 5.60 1.90 3.91
C THR A 23 6.53 0.79 4.36
N PHE A 24 7.44 1.06 5.31
CA PHE A 24 8.29 0.04 5.92
C PHE A 24 7.48 -0.97 6.74
N LEU A 25 6.52 -0.50 7.54
CA LEU A 25 5.61 -1.37 8.31
C LEU A 25 4.75 -2.23 7.39
N ILE A 26 4.20 -1.65 6.33
CA ILE A 26 3.41 -2.39 5.34
C ILE A 26 4.29 -3.43 4.62
N GLY A 27 5.47 -3.03 4.16
CA GLY A 27 6.41 -3.94 3.49
C GLY A 27 6.85 -5.09 4.39
N PHE A 28 7.09 -4.82 5.67
CA PHE A 28 7.40 -5.83 6.67
C PHE A 28 6.26 -6.82 6.85
N ALA A 29 5.03 -6.34 7.00
CA ALA A 29 3.85 -7.20 7.13
C ALA A 29 3.66 -8.08 5.88
N ILE A 30 3.79 -7.50 4.68
CA ILE A 30 3.62 -8.25 3.43
C ILE A 30 4.68 -9.34 3.31
N LYS A 31 5.97 -9.00 3.45
CA LYS A 31 7.06 -9.91 3.14
C LYS A 31 7.33 -10.96 4.23
N ASN A 32 7.14 -10.61 5.49
CA ASN A 32 7.51 -11.47 6.61
C ASN A 32 6.33 -12.16 7.31
N ILE A 33 5.11 -11.68 7.09
CA ILE A 33 3.92 -12.23 7.75
C ILE A 33 2.97 -12.85 6.74
N TYR A 34 2.64 -12.16 5.65
CA TYR A 34 1.66 -12.66 4.69
C TYR A 34 2.26 -13.60 3.64
N ASP A 35 3.43 -13.24 3.09
CA ASP A 35 4.09 -14.01 2.04
C ASP A 35 4.46 -15.45 2.46
N PRO A 36 5.02 -15.72 3.67
CA PRO A 36 5.36 -17.08 4.08
C PRO A 36 4.15 -18.00 4.24
N VAL A 37 2.96 -17.45 4.46
CA VAL A 37 1.71 -18.20 4.66
C VAL A 37 0.88 -18.20 3.37
N SER A 38 1.42 -17.63 2.28
CA SER A 38 0.72 -17.42 0.99
C SER A 38 -0.66 -16.77 1.18
N MET A 39 -0.77 -15.91 2.19
CA MET A 39 -2.02 -15.26 2.55
C MET A 39 -2.33 -14.14 1.59
N VAL A 40 -3.36 -14.31 0.78
CA VAL A 40 -3.83 -13.26 -0.13
C VAL A 40 -4.48 -12.15 0.68
N THR A 41 -3.77 -11.04 0.79
CA THR A 41 -4.33 -9.79 1.32
C THR A 41 -5.07 -9.05 0.20
N GLY A 42 -6.00 -8.17 0.56
CA GLY A 42 -6.60 -7.27 -0.43
C GLY A 42 -5.53 -6.38 -1.09
N GLY A 43 -5.92 -5.71 -2.17
CA GLY A 43 -5.06 -4.76 -2.84
C GLY A 43 -4.10 -5.36 -3.86
N VAL A 44 -3.26 -4.48 -4.42
CA VAL A 44 -2.20 -4.87 -5.38
C VAL A 44 -1.16 -5.78 -4.73
N SER A 45 -0.92 -5.64 -3.42
CA SER A 45 -0.05 -6.55 -2.67
C SER A 45 -0.58 -7.98 -2.66
N GLY A 46 -1.90 -8.18 -2.55
CA GLY A 46 -2.52 -9.50 -2.68
C GLY A 46 -2.33 -10.10 -4.07
N VAL A 47 -2.53 -9.29 -5.10
CA VAL A 47 -2.25 -9.72 -6.49
C VAL A 47 -0.75 -10.04 -6.69
N ALA A 48 0.14 -9.30 -6.04
CA ALA A 48 1.58 -9.58 -6.10
C ALA A 48 1.96 -10.91 -5.44
N ILE A 49 1.30 -11.27 -4.33
CA ILE A 49 1.49 -12.57 -3.68
C ILE A 49 1.02 -13.70 -4.59
N ILE A 50 -0.17 -13.58 -5.20
CA ILE A 50 -0.68 -14.54 -6.18
C ILE A 50 0.26 -14.69 -7.38
N ALA A 51 0.77 -13.58 -7.92
CA ALA A 51 1.71 -13.60 -9.03
C ALA A 51 3.05 -14.25 -8.66
N LYS A 52 3.52 -14.06 -7.42
CA LYS A 52 4.72 -14.74 -6.90
C LYS A 52 4.50 -16.26 -6.84
N GLU A 53 3.34 -16.69 -6.34
CA GLU A 53 2.97 -18.12 -6.22
C GLU A 53 2.88 -18.79 -7.60
N LEU A 54 2.23 -18.14 -8.57
CA LEU A 54 1.97 -18.73 -9.89
C LEU A 54 3.18 -18.64 -10.84
N TRP A 55 3.91 -17.54 -10.81
CA TRP A 55 4.96 -17.23 -11.79
C TRP A 55 6.34 -16.99 -11.20
N SER A 56 6.50 -17.14 -9.88
CA SER A 56 7.76 -16.87 -9.14
C SER A 56 8.31 -15.46 -9.39
N VAL A 57 7.43 -14.50 -9.67
CA VAL A 57 7.81 -13.10 -9.89
C VAL A 57 8.02 -12.41 -8.55
N PRO A 58 9.13 -11.66 -8.34
CA PRO A 58 9.38 -11.00 -7.07
C PRO A 58 8.32 -9.93 -6.77
N LEU A 59 7.89 -9.84 -5.50
CA LEU A 59 6.85 -8.94 -5.02
C LEU A 59 7.05 -7.47 -5.41
N TRP A 60 8.30 -6.99 -5.33
CA TRP A 60 8.63 -5.60 -5.67
C TRP A 60 8.38 -5.29 -7.16
N LEU A 61 8.66 -6.26 -8.05
CA LEU A 61 8.47 -6.09 -9.49
C LEU A 61 6.98 -6.06 -9.84
N THR A 62 6.21 -7.01 -9.32
CA THR A 62 4.76 -7.07 -9.54
C THR A 62 4.07 -5.81 -9.01
N ASN A 63 4.44 -5.38 -7.80
CA ASN A 63 3.90 -4.15 -7.23
C ASN A 63 4.22 -2.92 -8.10
N THR A 64 5.43 -2.81 -8.60
CA THR A 64 5.84 -1.69 -9.46
C THR A 64 5.10 -1.71 -10.79
N VAL A 65 5.06 -2.85 -11.48
CA VAL A 65 4.44 -2.98 -12.81
C VAL A 65 2.93 -2.70 -12.75
N LEU A 66 2.22 -3.25 -11.76
CA LEU A 66 0.79 -3.03 -11.60
C LEU A 66 0.45 -1.57 -11.23
N ASN A 67 1.36 -0.87 -10.57
CA ASN A 67 1.15 0.53 -10.24
C ASN A 67 1.35 1.49 -11.43
N ILE A 68 2.11 1.13 -12.47
CA ILE A 68 2.35 1.99 -13.64
C ILE A 68 1.04 2.46 -14.29
N PRO A 69 0.11 1.57 -14.73
CA PRO A 69 -1.14 2.00 -15.34
C PRO A 69 -2.03 2.79 -14.36
N LEU A 70 -1.99 2.46 -13.07
CA LEU A 70 -2.73 3.17 -12.05
C LEU A 70 -2.24 4.61 -11.87
N PHE A 71 -0.92 4.82 -11.92
CA PHE A 71 -0.34 6.16 -11.89
C PHE A 71 -0.67 6.97 -13.13
N ALA A 72 -0.67 6.35 -14.30
CA ALA A 72 -1.10 7.01 -15.53
C ALA A 72 -2.55 7.51 -15.42
N ALA A 73 -3.46 6.66 -14.94
CA ALA A 73 -4.84 7.06 -14.67
C ALA A 73 -4.93 8.15 -13.57
N GLY A 74 -4.20 7.97 -12.49
CA GLY A 74 -4.16 8.93 -11.37
C GLY A 74 -3.68 10.32 -11.79
N PHE A 75 -2.73 10.39 -12.71
CA PHE A 75 -2.23 11.64 -13.25
C PHE A 75 -3.33 12.51 -13.89
N PHE A 76 -4.21 11.88 -14.65
CA PHE A 76 -5.32 12.59 -15.29
C PHE A 76 -6.40 13.05 -14.30
N PHE A 77 -6.62 12.32 -13.22
CA PHE A 77 -7.77 12.54 -12.32
C PHE A 77 -7.42 13.24 -11.00
N CYS A 78 -6.29 12.95 -10.37
CA CYS A 78 -6.00 13.41 -9.01
C CYS A 78 -5.05 14.61 -8.92
N GLY A 79 -4.37 14.97 -10.00
CA GLY A 79 -3.48 16.12 -10.07
C GLY A 79 -2.05 15.83 -9.55
N TRP A 80 -1.12 16.72 -9.93
CA TRP A 80 0.33 16.52 -9.78
C TRP A 80 0.83 16.40 -8.33
N ARG A 81 0.21 17.12 -7.39
CA ARG A 81 0.62 17.09 -5.97
C ARG A 81 0.36 15.76 -5.29
N PHE A 82 -0.81 15.18 -5.54
CA PHE A 82 -1.20 13.87 -5.01
C PHE A 82 -0.30 12.77 -5.58
N ILE A 83 -0.08 12.80 -6.87
CA ILE A 83 0.71 11.80 -7.59
C ILE A 83 2.16 11.76 -7.13
N LYS A 84 2.81 12.91 -6.93
CA LYS A 84 4.20 12.94 -6.44
C LYS A 84 4.38 12.23 -5.09
N ARG A 85 3.46 12.49 -4.14
CA ARG A 85 3.49 11.87 -2.82
C ARG A 85 3.19 10.37 -2.90
N THR A 86 2.19 10.01 -3.67
CA THR A 86 1.83 8.60 -3.89
C THR A 86 2.94 7.83 -4.62
N LEU A 87 3.57 8.42 -5.63
CA LEU A 87 4.72 7.84 -6.31
C LEU A 87 5.88 7.61 -5.35
N PHE A 88 6.19 8.59 -4.50
CA PHE A 88 7.21 8.44 -3.47
C PHE A 88 6.88 7.31 -2.50
N ALA A 89 5.64 7.23 -2.01
CA ALA A 89 5.19 6.15 -1.13
C ALA A 89 5.30 4.77 -1.79
N THR A 90 4.91 4.66 -3.06
CA THR A 90 5.01 3.39 -3.82
C THR A 90 6.45 2.97 -4.05
N VAL A 91 7.34 3.91 -4.40
CA VAL A 91 8.78 3.63 -4.54
C VAL A 91 9.36 3.18 -3.20
N MET A 92 9.03 3.85 -2.09
CA MET A 92 9.48 3.45 -0.76
C MET A 92 8.94 2.07 -0.37
N LEU A 93 7.70 1.74 -0.69
CA LEU A 93 7.15 0.40 -0.47
C LEU A 93 7.89 -0.66 -1.30
N SER A 94 8.15 -0.40 -2.57
CA SER A 94 8.92 -1.31 -3.44
C SER A 94 10.35 -1.51 -2.93
N VAL A 95 11.01 -0.46 -2.47
CA VAL A 95 12.33 -0.53 -1.83
C VAL A 95 12.26 -1.35 -0.54
N SER A 96 11.24 -1.14 0.29
CA SER A 96 11.02 -1.91 1.51
C SER A 96 10.87 -3.41 1.21
N LEU A 97 10.07 -3.77 0.21
CA LEU A 97 9.89 -5.14 -0.24
C LEU A 97 11.19 -5.77 -0.81
N TYR A 98 12.06 -4.94 -1.40
CA TYR A 98 13.35 -5.41 -1.91
C TYR A 98 14.38 -5.62 -0.79
N VAL A 99 14.52 -4.63 0.11
CA VAL A 99 15.57 -4.58 1.15
C VAL A 99 15.29 -5.54 2.31
N LEU A 100 14.01 -5.71 2.70
CA LEU A 100 13.66 -6.57 3.82
C LEU A 100 13.99 -8.04 3.50
N PRO A 101 14.69 -8.76 4.40
CA PRO A 101 14.93 -10.19 4.23
C PRO A 101 13.60 -10.98 4.35
N GLU A 102 13.53 -12.11 3.68
CA GLU A 102 12.43 -13.04 3.85
C GLU A 102 12.65 -13.85 5.13
N ALA A 103 11.82 -13.62 6.14
CA ALA A 103 11.87 -14.34 7.40
C ALA A 103 10.44 -14.64 7.88
N SER A 104 10.14 -15.91 8.12
CA SER A 104 8.86 -16.31 8.71
C SER A 104 8.94 -16.23 10.23
N TYR A 105 8.46 -15.12 10.81
CA TYR A 105 8.51 -14.93 12.27
C TYR A 105 7.38 -15.65 13.02
N LEU A 106 6.27 -15.91 12.38
CA LEU A 106 5.04 -16.46 13.01
C LEU A 106 4.77 -17.93 12.66
N GLY A 107 5.69 -18.61 11.97
CA GLY A 107 5.47 -19.98 11.52
C GLY A 107 4.31 -20.08 10.51
N ASN A 108 3.59 -21.21 10.52
CA ASN A 108 2.49 -21.44 9.56
C ASN A 108 1.10 -21.18 10.17
N ASP A 109 1.00 -20.44 11.27
CA ASP A 109 -0.27 -20.13 11.91
C ASP A 109 -0.99 -18.99 11.18
N LEU A 110 -1.97 -19.35 10.35
CA LEU A 110 -2.77 -18.43 9.54
C LEU A 110 -3.49 -17.37 10.38
N PHE A 111 -4.04 -17.79 11.53
CA PHE A 111 -4.78 -16.87 12.42
C PHE A 111 -3.86 -15.82 13.04
N LEU A 112 -2.69 -16.25 13.51
CA LEU A 112 -1.71 -15.39 14.13
C LEU A 112 -1.13 -14.40 13.10
N SER A 113 -0.85 -14.87 11.90
CA SER A 113 -0.40 -14.06 10.78
C SER A 113 -1.44 -13.04 10.34
N ALA A 114 -2.71 -13.42 10.29
CA ALA A 114 -3.81 -12.48 9.99
C ALA A 114 -3.92 -11.38 11.05
N LEU A 115 -3.86 -11.75 12.33
CA LEU A 115 -4.03 -10.80 13.43
C LEU A 115 -2.86 -9.80 13.50
N PHE A 116 -1.63 -10.30 13.61
CA PHE A 116 -0.45 -9.43 13.72
C PHE A 116 -0.15 -8.67 12.42
N GLY A 117 -0.27 -9.34 11.29
CA GLY A 117 -0.12 -8.71 9.98
C GLY A 117 -1.15 -7.61 9.78
N GLY A 118 -2.41 -7.85 10.16
CA GLY A 118 -3.49 -6.86 10.09
C GLY A 118 -3.22 -5.64 10.96
N ILE A 119 -2.75 -5.82 12.19
CA ILE A 119 -2.39 -4.71 13.07
C ILE A 119 -1.24 -3.88 12.49
N ILE A 120 -0.15 -4.53 12.08
CA ILE A 120 1.05 -3.85 11.59
C ILE A 120 0.75 -3.14 10.26
N SER A 121 0.11 -3.82 9.32
CA SER A 121 -0.27 -3.21 8.04
C SER A 121 -1.30 -2.10 8.20
N GLY A 122 -2.25 -2.26 9.13
CA GLY A 122 -3.25 -1.24 9.44
C GLY A 122 -2.64 0.03 10.01
N VAL A 123 -1.69 -0.08 10.94
CA VAL A 123 -0.93 1.07 11.46
C VAL A 123 -0.12 1.72 10.34
N GLY A 124 0.58 0.93 9.52
CA GLY A 124 1.36 1.42 8.39
C GLY A 124 0.49 2.19 7.38
N THR A 125 -0.64 1.62 6.99
CA THR A 125 -1.60 2.24 6.06
C THR A 125 -2.20 3.52 6.66
N GLY A 126 -2.55 3.50 7.96
CA GLY A 126 -3.03 4.67 8.68
C GLY A 126 -2.02 5.83 8.66
N LEU A 127 -0.74 5.55 8.89
CA LEU A 127 0.33 6.57 8.81
C LEU A 127 0.43 7.18 7.41
N VAL A 128 0.34 6.37 6.37
CA VAL A 128 0.37 6.86 4.98
C VAL A 128 -0.86 7.72 4.67
N PHE A 129 -2.05 7.33 5.09
CA PHE A 129 -3.28 8.09 4.84
C PHE A 129 -3.30 9.43 5.59
N LEU A 130 -2.69 9.53 6.77
CA LEU A 130 -2.55 10.79 7.49
C LEU A 130 -1.79 11.86 6.67
N THR A 131 -0.94 11.45 5.73
CA THR A 131 -0.22 12.37 4.84
C THR A 131 -0.98 12.72 3.57
N SER A 132 -2.27 12.32 3.48
CA SER A 132 -3.13 12.52 2.30
C SER A 132 -2.52 11.96 1.02
N CYS A 133 -1.86 10.81 1.11
CA CYS A 133 -1.39 10.02 -0.01
C CYS A 133 -1.79 8.56 0.15
N THR A 134 -1.51 7.75 -0.85
CA THR A 134 -1.78 6.31 -0.86
C THR A 134 -0.49 5.55 -1.19
N THR A 135 -0.45 4.26 -0.91
CA THR A 135 0.67 3.39 -1.30
C THR A 135 0.64 3.00 -2.79
N GLY A 136 -0.28 3.57 -3.55
CA GLY A 136 -0.60 3.09 -4.89
C GLY A 136 -1.60 1.93 -4.82
N GLY A 137 -1.69 1.16 -5.89
CA GLY A 137 -2.54 -0.02 -5.90
C GLY A 137 -4.03 0.28 -5.88
N THR A 138 -4.79 -0.60 -5.22
CA THR A 138 -6.24 -0.46 -5.08
C THR A 138 -6.65 0.78 -4.31
N ASP A 139 -5.80 1.28 -3.41
CA ASP A 139 -6.02 2.53 -2.69
C ASP A 139 -6.11 3.71 -3.66
N LEU A 140 -5.25 3.72 -4.67
CA LEU A 140 -5.28 4.74 -5.73
C LEU A 140 -6.53 4.58 -6.60
N LEU A 141 -6.90 3.34 -6.96
CA LEU A 141 -8.17 3.06 -7.64
C LEU A 141 -9.37 3.54 -6.84
N ALA A 142 -9.40 3.26 -5.54
CA ALA A 142 -10.47 3.70 -4.66
C ALA A 142 -10.57 5.22 -4.59
N ALA A 143 -9.43 5.92 -4.54
CA ALA A 143 -9.38 7.38 -4.57
C ALA A 143 -9.90 7.95 -5.91
N LEU A 144 -9.59 7.29 -7.03
CA LEU A 144 -10.10 7.65 -8.35
C LEU A 144 -11.63 7.47 -8.46
N ILE A 145 -12.12 6.33 -7.99
CA ILE A 145 -13.55 5.99 -7.98
C ILE A 145 -14.31 6.95 -7.05
N GLN A 146 -13.78 7.23 -5.86
CA GLN A 146 -14.37 8.17 -4.90
C GLN A 146 -14.56 9.56 -5.51
N LYS A 147 -13.61 10.03 -6.30
CA LYS A 147 -13.71 11.33 -6.95
C LYS A 147 -14.89 11.41 -7.92
N ARG A 148 -15.28 10.28 -8.49
CA ARG A 148 -16.44 10.17 -9.39
C ARG A 148 -17.73 9.86 -8.63
N LEU A 149 -17.64 9.03 -7.59
CA LEU A 149 -18.75 8.62 -6.73
C LEU A 149 -18.64 9.31 -5.36
N LYS A 150 -18.99 10.57 -5.30
CA LYS A 150 -18.88 11.43 -4.09
C LYS A 150 -19.72 10.97 -2.89
N HIS A 151 -20.62 10.02 -3.08
CA HIS A 151 -21.52 9.52 -2.03
C HIS A 151 -20.90 8.42 -1.16
N TYR A 152 -19.81 7.80 -1.60
CA TYR A 152 -19.17 6.69 -0.88
C TYR A 152 -17.87 7.15 -0.21
N THR A 153 -17.59 6.62 0.97
CA THR A 153 -16.31 6.87 1.65
C THR A 153 -15.19 6.04 0.99
N LEU A 154 -13.97 6.55 1.05
CA LEU A 154 -12.79 5.84 0.53
C LEU A 154 -12.69 4.40 1.08
N ALA A 155 -12.93 4.25 2.40
CA ALA A 155 -12.88 2.96 3.07
C ALA A 155 -13.91 1.95 2.53
N GLN A 156 -15.11 2.38 2.21
CA GLN A 156 -16.14 1.50 1.65
C GLN A 156 -15.76 0.98 0.26
N ILE A 157 -15.22 1.86 -0.58
CA ILE A 157 -14.76 1.48 -1.92
C ILE A 157 -13.58 0.51 -1.82
N MET A 158 -12.63 0.77 -0.92
CA MET A 158 -11.50 -0.12 -0.68
C MET A 158 -11.94 -1.50 -0.21
N GLN A 159 -12.86 -1.58 0.76
CA GLN A 159 -13.37 -2.86 1.25
C GLN A 159 -14.02 -3.70 0.14
N VAL A 160 -14.76 -3.07 -0.78
CA VAL A 160 -15.38 -3.77 -1.91
C VAL A 160 -14.31 -4.28 -2.88
N LEU A 161 -13.33 -3.45 -3.23
CA LEU A 161 -12.24 -3.83 -4.13
C LEU A 161 -11.37 -4.95 -3.54
N ASP A 162 -10.99 -4.82 -2.28
CA ASP A 162 -10.18 -5.80 -1.58
C ASP A 162 -10.93 -7.12 -1.40
N GLY A 163 -12.23 -7.05 -1.08
CA GLY A 163 -13.10 -8.22 -1.01
C GLY A 163 -13.19 -8.97 -2.34
N LEU A 164 -13.28 -8.27 -3.46
CA LEU A 164 -13.28 -8.88 -4.80
C LEU A 164 -11.96 -9.60 -5.10
N ILE A 165 -10.82 -8.99 -4.73
CA ILE A 165 -9.49 -9.58 -4.93
C ILE A 165 -9.33 -10.84 -4.09
N VAL A 166 -9.75 -10.80 -2.81
CA VAL A 166 -9.68 -11.96 -1.91
C VAL A 166 -10.53 -13.11 -2.43
N VAL A 167 -11.76 -12.84 -2.89
CA VAL A 167 -12.63 -13.87 -3.49
C VAL A 167 -12.02 -14.45 -4.76
N ALA A 168 -11.43 -13.61 -5.61
CA ALA A 168 -10.74 -14.07 -6.81
C ALA A 168 -9.48 -14.88 -6.50
N GLY A 169 -8.78 -14.56 -5.41
CA GLY A 169 -7.60 -15.31 -4.98
C GLY A 169 -7.91 -16.61 -4.25
N ALA A 170 -9.13 -16.76 -3.72
CA ALA A 170 -9.58 -17.99 -3.05
C ALA A 170 -10.17 -19.04 -4.02
N SER A 171 -10.37 -18.66 -5.29
CA SER A 171 -10.87 -19.52 -6.37
C SER A 171 -9.74 -20.20 -7.14
#